data_079218f7509eaef9c392912970790ebe
#
_entry.id   079218f7509eaef9c392912970790ebe
#
_cell.length_a   1.000
_cell.length_b   1.000
_cell.length_c   1.000
_cell.angle_alpha   90.00
_cell.angle_beta   90.00
_cell.angle_gamma   90.00
#
_symmetry.space_group_name_H-M   'P 1'
#
loop_
_entity.id
_entity.type
_entity.pdbx_description
1 polymer ?
#
loop_
_entity_poly.entity_id
_entity_poly.type
_entity_poly.pdbx_seq_one_letter_code
_entity_poly.pdbx_strand_id
1 'polypeptide(L)'
;AFNIEKLPMQLKDIPREKLFGIKGIGDSVGKKVIELLDTGKLEVLSEYISNTPPGVIEMLSIKGIGPKKIHTIWKEMEIESVGELLYACNENRLTLFKGFGEKTQQNVQEAIEYYLQNQGSFLYAQLEEIYPQIDNYLKKLFSPEKVSVTGAYRRQELTIDELE
;
A
#
# COMPACT_ATOMS: atom_id res chain seq x y z
N ALA A 1 2.38 14.73 9.24
CA ALA A 1 1.96 14.85 7.84
C ALA A 1 1.53 16.28 7.53
N PHE A 2 0.39 16.78 7.98
CA PHE A 2 -0.21 18.08 7.64
C PHE A 2 0.72 19.32 7.72
N ASN A 3 1.58 19.42 8.75
CA ASN A 3 2.52 20.55 8.86
C ASN A 3 3.68 20.44 7.86
N ILE A 4 4.04 19.24 7.46
CA ILE A 4 5.08 18.98 6.46
C ILE A 4 4.58 19.31 5.06
N GLU A 5 3.34 18.96 4.74
CA GLU A 5 2.69 19.26 3.44
C GLU A 5 2.53 20.74 3.17
N LYS A 6 2.45 21.56 4.24
CA LYS A 6 2.34 23.03 4.16
C LYS A 6 3.67 23.76 4.10
N LEU A 7 4.78 23.07 4.07
CA LEU A 7 6.09 23.72 3.97
C LEU A 7 6.25 24.36 2.58
N PRO A 8 6.84 25.57 2.51
CA PRO A 8 7.06 26.27 1.25
C PRO A 8 8.18 25.66 0.39
N MET A 9 8.94 24.71 0.96
CA MET A 9 10.07 24.04 0.31
C MET A 9 10.09 22.56 0.69
N GLN A 10 10.78 21.74 -0.11
CA GLN A 10 10.91 20.32 0.17
C GLN A 10 11.79 20.08 1.40
N LEU A 11 11.49 19.02 2.18
CA LEU A 11 12.26 18.68 3.39
C LEU A 11 13.76 18.46 3.12
N LYS A 12 14.11 17.95 1.94
CA LYS A 12 15.51 17.75 1.52
C LYS A 12 16.31 19.04 1.41
N ASP A 13 15.63 20.16 1.11
CA ASP A 13 16.24 21.47 0.90
C ASP A 13 16.37 22.27 2.21
N ILE A 14 15.80 21.77 3.30
CA ILE A 14 15.86 22.40 4.63
C ILE A 14 17.12 21.93 5.36
N PRO A 15 17.94 22.87 5.87
CA PRO A 15 19.08 22.50 6.73
C PRO A 15 18.66 21.63 7.92
N ARG A 16 19.41 20.57 8.22
CA ARG A 16 19.08 19.56 9.26
C ARG A 16 18.75 20.21 10.61
N GLU A 17 19.51 21.24 10.99
CA GLU A 17 19.33 21.99 12.24
C GLU A 17 17.97 22.70 12.32
N LYS A 18 17.47 23.20 11.19
CA LYS A 18 16.19 23.91 11.11
C LYS A 18 14.98 22.98 11.13
N LEU A 19 15.14 21.70 10.84
CA LEU A 19 14.05 20.71 10.89
C LEU A 19 13.41 20.64 12.28
N PHE A 20 14.19 20.73 13.34
CA PHE A 20 13.68 20.65 14.72
C PHE A 20 12.89 21.90 15.16
N GLY A 21 13.05 23.02 14.46
CA GLY A 21 12.27 24.23 14.67
C GLY A 21 10.88 24.24 14.00
N ILE A 22 10.58 23.24 13.18
CA ILE A 22 9.29 23.15 12.47
C ILE A 22 8.22 22.66 13.45
N LYS A 23 7.10 23.39 13.53
CA LYS A 23 5.97 23.01 14.38
C LYS A 23 5.48 21.59 14.07
N GLY A 24 5.57 20.70 15.05
CA GLY A 24 5.17 19.30 14.94
C GLY A 24 6.30 18.34 14.55
N ILE A 25 7.52 18.82 14.39
CA ILE A 25 8.73 18.01 14.24
C ILE A 25 9.53 18.15 15.53
N GLY A 26 9.30 17.25 16.48
CA GLY A 26 10.15 17.11 17.68
C GLY A 26 11.35 16.21 17.41
N ASP A 27 12.21 16.01 18.42
CA ASP A 27 13.46 15.26 18.32
C ASP A 27 13.28 13.86 17.70
N SER A 28 12.29 13.12 18.13
CA SER A 28 12.02 11.76 17.62
C SER A 28 11.66 11.75 16.14
N VAL A 29 10.77 12.67 15.71
CA VAL A 29 10.35 12.78 14.31
C VAL A 29 11.48 13.36 13.47
N GLY A 30 12.19 14.38 13.98
CA GLY A 30 13.30 15.00 13.27
C GLY A 30 14.42 14.02 12.96
N LYS A 31 14.81 13.17 13.94
CA LYS A 31 15.81 12.11 13.72
C LYS A 31 15.39 11.12 12.65
N LYS A 32 14.13 10.67 12.66
CA LYS A 32 13.60 9.75 11.63
C LYS A 32 13.53 10.40 10.25
N VAL A 33 13.20 11.69 10.18
CA VAL A 33 13.21 12.44 8.92
C VAL A 33 14.64 12.54 8.37
N ILE A 34 15.62 12.83 9.21
CA ILE A 34 17.03 12.89 8.80
C ILE A 34 17.49 11.51 8.31
N GLU A 35 17.23 10.45 9.08
CA GLU A 35 17.55 9.07 8.69
C GLU A 35 16.97 8.72 7.31
N LEU A 36 15.68 9.02 7.09
CA LEU A 36 15.02 8.77 5.81
C LEU A 36 15.62 9.58 4.66
N LEU A 37 15.99 10.85 4.89
CA LEU A 37 16.60 11.69 3.87
C LEU A 37 18.04 11.27 3.54
N ASP A 38 18.78 10.74 4.51
CA ASP A 38 20.19 10.37 4.35
C ASP A 38 20.34 8.95 3.80
N THR A 39 19.48 8.02 4.20
CA THR A 39 19.59 6.60 3.85
C THR A 39 18.50 6.09 2.89
N GLY A 40 17.42 6.85 2.71
CA GLY A 40 16.23 6.42 1.98
C GLY A 40 15.40 5.37 2.72
N LYS A 41 15.77 4.99 3.94
CA LYS A 41 15.13 3.93 4.73
C LYS A 41 14.98 4.37 6.19
N LEU A 42 14.03 3.74 6.89
CA LEU A 42 13.88 3.83 8.33
C LEU A 42 14.15 2.45 8.93
N GLU A 43 15.19 2.31 9.71
CA GLU A 43 15.61 1.04 10.31
C GLU A 43 14.49 0.41 11.15
N VAL A 44 13.88 1.22 12.01
CA VAL A 44 12.74 0.79 12.84
C VAL A 44 11.55 0.28 11.99
N LEU A 45 11.25 0.92 10.86
CA LEU A 45 10.19 0.46 9.96
C LEU A 45 10.58 -0.86 9.29
N SER A 46 11.82 -0.98 8.85
CA SER A 46 12.35 -2.21 8.25
C SER A 46 12.29 -3.39 9.23
N GLU A 47 12.62 -3.15 10.50
CA GLU A 47 12.50 -4.15 11.56
C GLU A 47 11.04 -4.58 11.80
N TYR A 48 10.11 -3.63 11.88
CA TYR A 48 8.67 -3.97 12.02
C TYR A 48 8.15 -4.75 10.82
N ILE A 49 8.52 -4.38 9.60
CA ILE A 49 8.10 -5.09 8.39
C ILE A 49 8.67 -6.52 8.38
N SER A 50 9.94 -6.71 8.76
CA SER A 50 10.55 -8.05 8.78
C SER A 50 9.94 -8.98 9.84
N ASN A 51 9.43 -8.41 10.94
CA ASN A 51 8.82 -9.14 12.04
C ASN A 51 7.29 -9.32 11.91
N THR A 52 6.69 -8.80 10.83
CA THR A 52 5.24 -8.88 10.60
C THR A 52 4.96 -9.73 9.36
N PRO A 53 4.08 -10.75 9.44
CA PRO A 53 3.71 -11.53 8.27
C PRO A 53 3.22 -10.64 7.12
N PRO A 54 3.62 -10.92 5.87
CA PRO A 54 3.25 -10.09 4.71
C PRO A 54 1.73 -9.90 4.56
N GLY A 55 0.94 -10.97 4.81
CA GLY A 55 -0.52 -10.89 4.72
C GLY A 55 -1.15 -9.99 5.79
N VAL A 56 -0.53 -9.84 6.96
CA VAL A 56 -0.97 -8.87 7.98
C VAL A 56 -0.73 -7.43 7.51
N ILE A 57 0.39 -7.20 6.82
CA ILE A 57 0.69 -5.90 6.20
C ILE A 57 -0.30 -5.62 5.06
N GLU A 58 -0.61 -6.63 4.25
CA GLU A 58 -1.60 -6.57 3.18
C GLU A 58 -2.98 -6.16 3.68
N MET A 59 -3.40 -6.65 4.86
CA MET A 59 -4.69 -6.27 5.48
C MET A 59 -4.82 -4.77 5.73
N LEU A 60 -3.71 -4.02 5.85
CA LEU A 60 -3.74 -2.55 5.99
C LEU A 60 -4.31 -1.85 4.75
N SER A 61 -4.27 -2.49 3.60
CA SER A 61 -4.82 -1.99 2.34
C SER A 61 -6.34 -2.16 2.24
N ILE A 62 -6.94 -2.99 3.12
CA ILE A 62 -8.37 -3.29 3.09
C ILE A 62 -9.14 -2.17 3.81
N LYS A 63 -10.05 -1.54 3.08
CA LYS A 63 -10.87 -0.44 3.61
C LYS A 63 -11.74 -0.92 4.78
N GLY A 64 -11.75 -0.17 5.88
CA GLY A 64 -12.59 -0.46 7.06
C GLY A 64 -11.92 -1.35 8.10
N ILE A 65 -10.73 -1.89 7.83
CA ILE A 65 -9.91 -2.63 8.78
C ILE A 65 -8.76 -1.73 9.22
N GLY A 66 -8.86 -1.13 10.39
CA GLY A 66 -7.79 -0.29 10.93
C GLY A 66 -6.77 -1.09 11.75
N PRO A 67 -5.61 -0.50 12.10
CA PRO A 67 -4.52 -1.18 12.80
C PRO A 67 -4.93 -1.91 14.09
N LYS A 68 -5.87 -1.34 14.85
CA LYS A 68 -6.39 -1.99 16.08
C LYS A 68 -7.12 -3.29 15.79
N LYS A 69 -7.93 -3.32 14.74
CA LYS A 69 -8.65 -4.53 14.33
C LYS A 69 -7.68 -5.56 13.76
N ILE A 70 -6.69 -5.13 12.97
CA ILE A 70 -5.66 -5.99 12.43
C ILE A 70 -4.85 -6.63 13.57
N HIS A 71 -4.52 -5.88 14.61
CA HIS A 71 -3.84 -6.43 15.77
C HIS A 71 -4.66 -7.56 16.45
N THR A 72 -5.97 -7.38 16.63
CA THR A 72 -6.84 -8.42 17.18
C THR A 72 -6.93 -9.62 16.24
N ILE A 73 -7.09 -9.41 14.93
CA ILE A 73 -7.11 -10.46 13.91
C ILE A 73 -5.82 -11.28 13.95
N TRP A 74 -4.67 -10.62 13.99
CA TRP A 74 -3.38 -11.30 13.99
C TRP A 74 -3.07 -11.98 15.34
N LYS A 75 -3.19 -11.23 16.46
CA LYS A 75 -2.70 -11.71 17.76
C LYS A 75 -3.70 -12.54 18.55
N GLU A 76 -5.00 -12.33 18.36
CA GLU A 76 -6.04 -13.04 19.12
C GLU A 76 -6.73 -14.12 18.28
N MET A 77 -6.85 -13.93 16.97
CA MET A 77 -7.46 -14.89 16.05
C MET A 77 -6.43 -15.76 15.32
N GLU A 78 -5.13 -15.40 15.42
CA GLU A 78 -4.01 -16.10 14.74
C GLU A 78 -4.17 -16.16 13.22
N ILE A 79 -4.74 -15.11 12.62
CA ILE A 79 -4.96 -14.98 11.18
C ILE A 79 -3.84 -14.14 10.59
N GLU A 80 -3.12 -14.67 9.61
CA GLU A 80 -1.93 -14.02 9.03
C GLU A 80 -2.07 -13.70 7.54
N SER A 81 -3.19 -14.10 6.90
CA SER A 81 -3.43 -13.83 5.49
C SER A 81 -4.85 -13.31 5.22
N VAL A 82 -5.01 -12.57 4.11
CA VAL A 82 -6.32 -12.06 3.65
C VAL A 82 -7.28 -13.21 3.34
N GLY A 83 -6.76 -14.33 2.79
CA GLY A 83 -7.56 -15.52 2.50
C GLY A 83 -8.10 -16.20 3.75
N GLU A 84 -7.27 -16.35 4.80
CA GLU A 84 -7.72 -16.87 6.11
C GLU A 84 -8.74 -15.95 6.75
N LEU A 85 -8.57 -14.62 6.61
CA LEU A 85 -9.52 -13.64 7.12
C LEU A 85 -10.88 -13.76 6.42
N LEU A 86 -10.89 -13.93 5.09
CA LEU A 86 -12.12 -14.17 4.34
C LEU A 86 -12.81 -15.47 4.79
N TYR A 87 -12.03 -16.54 4.96
CA TYR A 87 -12.54 -17.81 5.45
C TYR A 87 -13.17 -17.66 6.86
N ALA A 88 -12.50 -16.94 7.76
CA ALA A 88 -13.02 -16.67 9.09
C ALA A 88 -14.31 -15.82 9.09
N CYS A 89 -14.47 -14.91 8.12
CA CYS A 89 -15.72 -14.18 7.91
C CYS A 89 -16.84 -15.14 7.48
N ASN A 90 -16.58 -16.04 6.53
CA ASN A 90 -17.56 -17.01 6.03
C ASN A 90 -18.03 -17.97 7.13
N GLU A 91 -17.16 -18.33 8.05
CA GLU A 91 -17.44 -19.17 9.20
C GLU A 91 -18.02 -18.39 10.41
N ASN A 92 -18.32 -17.11 10.27
CA ASN A 92 -18.82 -16.22 11.34
C ASN A 92 -17.89 -16.15 12.58
N ARG A 93 -16.62 -16.44 12.43
CA ARG A 93 -15.64 -16.48 13.53
C ARG A 93 -15.31 -15.10 14.09
N LEU A 94 -15.35 -14.04 13.27
CA LEU A 94 -15.02 -12.69 13.71
C LEU A 94 -15.99 -12.20 14.81
N THR A 95 -17.25 -12.57 14.70
CA THR A 95 -18.29 -12.14 15.68
C THR A 95 -18.03 -12.61 17.09
N LEU A 96 -17.20 -13.62 17.28
CA LEU A 96 -16.81 -14.14 18.60
C LEU A 96 -15.85 -13.20 19.34
N PHE A 97 -15.27 -12.23 18.63
CA PHE A 97 -14.25 -11.32 19.18
C PHE A 97 -14.82 -9.92 19.44
N LYS A 98 -14.38 -9.32 20.53
CA LYS A 98 -14.83 -7.98 20.91
C LYS A 98 -14.49 -6.95 19.84
N GLY A 99 -15.51 -6.20 19.41
CA GLY A 99 -15.36 -5.17 18.37
C GLY A 99 -15.67 -5.64 16.93
N PHE A 100 -16.06 -6.92 16.77
CA PHE A 100 -16.52 -7.50 15.52
C PHE A 100 -17.97 -8.00 15.65
N GLY A 101 -18.94 -7.07 15.63
CA GLY A 101 -20.35 -7.47 15.49
C GLY A 101 -20.65 -7.90 14.05
N GLU A 102 -21.82 -8.50 13.81
CA GLU A 102 -22.26 -9.02 12.49
C GLU A 102 -22.09 -8.00 11.36
N LYS A 103 -22.52 -6.76 11.57
CA LYS A 103 -22.34 -5.69 10.57
C LYS A 103 -20.88 -5.38 10.27
N THR A 104 -20.01 -5.46 11.28
CA THR A 104 -18.57 -5.24 11.08
C THR A 104 -17.96 -6.38 10.27
N GLN A 105 -18.31 -7.63 10.59
CA GLN A 105 -17.86 -8.80 9.86
C GLN A 105 -18.31 -8.74 8.39
N GLN A 106 -19.58 -8.43 8.14
CA GLN A 106 -20.08 -8.28 6.77
C GLN A 106 -19.33 -7.20 5.99
N ASN A 107 -19.11 -6.01 6.58
CA ASN A 107 -18.35 -4.94 5.95
C ASN A 107 -16.90 -5.36 5.65
N VAL A 108 -16.27 -6.14 6.54
CA VAL A 108 -14.93 -6.69 6.36
C VAL A 108 -14.91 -7.68 5.20
N GLN A 109 -15.88 -8.58 5.15
CA GLN A 109 -16.02 -9.56 4.09
C GLN A 109 -16.19 -8.90 2.72
N GLU A 110 -17.13 -7.97 2.59
CA GLU A 110 -17.36 -7.22 1.35
C GLU A 110 -16.10 -6.44 0.90
N ALA A 111 -15.38 -5.85 1.86
CA ALA A 111 -14.16 -5.13 1.56
C ALA A 111 -13.02 -6.05 1.09
N ILE A 112 -12.92 -7.27 1.64
CA ILE A 112 -11.94 -8.27 1.21
C ILE A 112 -12.30 -8.78 -0.19
N GLU A 113 -13.56 -9.11 -0.44
CA GLU A 113 -14.02 -9.58 -1.75
C GLU A 113 -13.74 -8.51 -2.83
N TYR A 114 -14.06 -7.26 -2.53
CA TYR A 114 -13.74 -6.14 -3.43
C TYR A 114 -12.21 -6.00 -3.65
N TYR A 115 -11.42 -6.11 -2.59
CA TYR A 115 -9.96 -6.05 -2.67
C TYR A 115 -9.40 -7.15 -3.58
N LEU A 116 -9.83 -8.40 -3.38
CA LEU A 116 -9.38 -9.56 -4.16
C LEU A 116 -9.82 -9.47 -5.63
N GLN A 117 -11.02 -8.97 -5.91
CA GLN A 117 -11.51 -8.77 -7.27
C GLN A 117 -10.72 -7.71 -8.05
N ASN A 118 -10.15 -6.73 -7.33
CA ASN A 118 -9.38 -5.64 -7.96
C ASN A 118 -7.87 -5.86 -7.88
N GLN A 119 -7.40 -6.98 -7.36
CA GLN A 119 -5.99 -7.33 -7.40
C GLN A 119 -5.53 -7.55 -8.84
N GLY A 120 -4.46 -6.88 -9.22
CA GLY A 120 -3.90 -6.96 -10.58
C GLY A 120 -4.46 -5.94 -11.56
N SER A 121 -5.50 -5.17 -11.17
CA SER A 121 -6.00 -4.05 -11.99
C SER A 121 -5.25 -2.77 -11.67
N PHE A 122 -4.77 -2.09 -12.69
CA PHE A 122 -4.05 -0.81 -12.59
C PHE A 122 -4.85 0.30 -13.27
N LEU A 123 -4.77 1.51 -12.74
CA LEU A 123 -5.32 2.65 -13.46
C LEU A 123 -4.44 2.96 -14.69
N TYR A 124 -5.07 3.37 -15.78
CA TYR A 124 -4.37 3.79 -17.00
C TYR A 124 -3.23 4.78 -16.71
N ALA A 125 -3.49 5.79 -15.88
CA ALA A 125 -2.50 6.79 -15.50
C ALA A 125 -1.25 6.21 -14.79
N GLN A 126 -1.38 5.12 -14.03
CA GLN A 126 -0.25 4.45 -13.40
C GLN A 126 0.62 3.72 -14.42
N LEU A 127 -0.02 3.11 -15.42
CA LEU A 127 0.69 2.42 -16.50
C LEU A 127 1.31 3.40 -17.49
N GLU A 128 0.76 4.59 -17.67
CA GLU A 128 1.31 5.64 -18.53
C GLU A 128 2.71 6.08 -18.11
N GLU A 129 3.04 6.02 -16.81
CA GLU A 129 4.38 6.31 -16.30
C GLU A 129 5.38 5.16 -16.56
N ILE A 130 4.91 3.92 -16.59
CA ILE A 130 5.75 2.71 -16.68
C ILE A 130 5.86 2.22 -18.13
N TYR A 131 4.78 2.33 -18.90
CA TYR A 131 4.70 1.80 -20.27
C TYR A 131 5.86 2.25 -21.18
N PRO A 132 6.29 3.52 -21.21
CA PRO A 132 7.38 3.93 -22.08
C PRO A 132 8.71 3.19 -21.82
N GLN A 133 8.95 2.77 -20.59
CA GLN A 133 10.14 2.02 -20.20
C GLN A 133 10.06 0.59 -20.74
N ILE A 134 8.89 -0.04 -20.62
CA ILE A 134 8.62 -1.39 -21.12
C ILE A 134 8.68 -1.40 -22.66
N ASP A 135 8.03 -0.46 -23.30
CA ASP A 135 8.01 -0.32 -24.77
C ASP A 135 9.42 -0.14 -25.34
N ASN A 136 10.20 0.76 -24.75
CA ASN A 136 11.59 0.96 -25.14
C ASN A 136 12.47 -0.27 -24.92
N TYR A 137 12.25 -1.01 -23.85
CA TYR A 137 12.97 -2.25 -23.58
C TYR A 137 12.63 -3.32 -24.61
N LEU A 138 11.36 -3.52 -24.90
CA LEU A 138 10.89 -4.51 -25.87
C LEU A 138 11.35 -4.17 -27.30
N LYS A 139 11.31 -2.89 -27.70
CA LYS A 139 11.79 -2.44 -29.01
C LYS A 139 13.31 -2.58 -29.19
N LYS A 140 14.08 -2.63 -28.09
CA LYS A 140 15.51 -2.96 -28.13
C LYS A 140 15.76 -4.46 -28.29
N LEU A 141 14.92 -5.30 -27.71
CA LEU A 141 15.03 -6.77 -27.83
C LEU A 141 14.50 -7.29 -29.16
N PHE A 142 13.41 -6.71 -29.61
CA PHE A 142 12.73 -7.06 -30.86
C PHE A 142 12.77 -5.86 -31.80
N SER A 143 12.71 -6.07 -33.10
CA SER A 143 12.62 -4.94 -34.04
C SER A 143 11.40 -4.06 -33.71
N PRO A 144 11.51 -2.71 -33.77
CA PRO A 144 10.41 -1.80 -33.42
C PRO A 144 9.09 -2.10 -34.14
N GLU A 145 9.18 -2.59 -35.38
CA GLU A 145 8.04 -2.97 -36.22
C GLU A 145 7.28 -4.20 -35.70
N LYS A 146 7.90 -4.97 -34.78
CA LYS A 146 7.30 -6.19 -34.20
C LYS A 146 6.68 -5.95 -32.83
N VAL A 147 6.78 -4.74 -32.30
CA VAL A 147 6.27 -4.38 -30.97
C VAL A 147 5.23 -3.29 -31.13
N SER A 148 4.02 -3.60 -30.77
CA SER A 148 2.92 -2.64 -30.69
C SER A 148 2.00 -2.99 -29.52
N VAL A 149 1.56 -2.00 -28.77
CA VAL A 149 0.59 -2.21 -27.69
C VAL A 149 -0.80 -2.46 -28.28
N THR A 150 -1.52 -3.37 -27.66
CA THR A 150 -2.91 -3.69 -28.00
C THR A 150 -3.81 -3.65 -26.77
N GLY A 151 -4.97 -4.25 -26.81
CA GLY A 151 -5.86 -4.44 -25.69
C GLY A 151 -6.39 -3.18 -25.02
N ALA A 152 -6.61 -3.29 -23.73
CA ALA A 152 -7.22 -2.27 -22.88
C ALA A 152 -6.37 -0.98 -22.80
N TYR A 153 -5.06 -1.12 -22.76
CA TYR A 153 -4.16 0.04 -22.73
C TYR A 153 -4.26 0.89 -24.01
N ARG A 154 -4.27 0.27 -25.19
CA ARG A 154 -4.43 0.99 -26.46
C ARG A 154 -5.79 1.66 -26.55
N ARG A 155 -6.84 1.06 -25.99
CA ARG A 155 -8.19 1.64 -25.94
C ARG A 155 -8.36 2.72 -24.88
N GLN A 156 -7.33 2.97 -24.06
CA GLN A 156 -7.34 3.93 -22.95
C GLN A 156 -8.48 3.66 -21.96
N GLU A 157 -8.69 2.38 -21.61
CA GLU A 157 -9.66 2.02 -20.61
C GLU A 157 -9.22 2.50 -19.23
N LEU A 158 -10.17 2.82 -18.34
CA LEU A 158 -9.89 3.40 -17.03
C LEU A 158 -9.04 2.47 -16.16
N THR A 159 -9.30 1.17 -16.24
CA THR A 159 -8.58 0.10 -15.54
C THR A 159 -8.04 -0.92 -16.54
N ILE A 160 -6.86 -1.42 -16.27
CA ILE A 160 -6.11 -2.31 -17.15
C ILE A 160 -5.57 -3.45 -16.31
N ASP A 161 -5.92 -4.67 -16.67
CA ASP A 161 -5.51 -5.87 -15.95
C ASP A 161 -4.20 -6.45 -16.50
N GLU A 162 -3.95 -6.23 -17.79
CA GLU A 162 -2.75 -6.72 -18.48
C GLU A 162 -2.31 -5.76 -19.60
N LEU A 163 -1.01 -5.73 -19.87
CA LEU A 163 -0.44 -5.06 -21.04
C LEU A 163 -0.22 -6.09 -22.15
N GLU A 164 -0.99 -5.93 -23.22
CA GLU A 164 -0.91 -6.79 -24.39
C GLU A 164 0.00 -6.22 -25.48
#